data_583c4efd57ba49a98a6da37163f71c49
#
_entry.id   583c4efd57ba49a98a6da37163f71c49
#
_cell.length_a   1.000
_cell.length_b   1.000
_cell.length_c   1.000
_cell.angle_alpha   90.00
_cell.angle_beta   90.00
_cell.angle_gamma   90.00
#
_symmetry.space_group_name_H-M   'P 1'
#
loop_
_entity.id
_entity.type
_entity.pdbx_description
1 polymer ?
#
loop_
_entity_poly.entity_id
_entity_poly.type
_entity_poly.pdbx_seq_one_letter_code
_entity_poly.pdbx_strand_id
1 'polypeptide(L)'
;MEGKLKKNILITGAGGFIGQNLAENLSKRYKIYGSAHKDLELLDEEAVRGYIQKNKIKIVVHCANVGGGRDTVGRPSVIYENLRMFFNIARNLDYLERMIYFGSGAEYDKSRPLIGIKESDFDRQIPKDDYGFAKYVCSKFTEHSSKIIALRLFAVFGKYENCYFKFISNSIVKNILNLPIVIAQNVYFDFLYIDDFIKIIEHFIISKARNNIYNVANGKRVDLITIANIINMIGKNKSKTIVKNLGLNMEYTANISLLKSEIPNLKFTPLKNAVAELYNWYEKNIDKIDKEKIARDEYLKFISVKKR
;
A
#
# COMPACT_ATOMS: atom_id res chain seq x y z
N MET A 1 -1.27 37.91 -6.19
CA MET A 1 -1.22 36.64 -5.39
C MET A 1 0.20 36.12 -5.52
N GLU A 2 1.02 36.36 -4.50
CA GLU A 2 2.39 35.85 -4.46
C GLU A 2 2.36 34.33 -4.59
N GLY A 3 3.03 33.80 -5.58
CA GLY A 3 3.14 32.36 -5.82
C GLY A 3 3.83 31.69 -4.65
N LYS A 4 3.07 31.08 -3.74
CA LYS A 4 3.65 30.20 -2.69
C LYS A 4 4.58 29.21 -3.38
N LEU A 5 5.88 29.33 -3.11
CA LEU A 5 6.89 28.39 -3.57
C LEU A 5 6.40 26.96 -3.32
N LYS A 6 6.26 26.17 -4.38
CA LYS A 6 5.82 24.78 -4.27
C LYS A 6 6.79 24.04 -3.36
N LYS A 7 6.28 23.35 -2.32
CA LYS A 7 7.11 22.52 -1.45
C LYS A 7 7.84 21.44 -2.25
N ASN A 8 9.12 21.25 -1.97
CA ASN A 8 9.93 20.18 -2.54
C ASN A 8 9.66 18.88 -1.78
N ILE A 9 9.07 17.89 -2.44
CA ILE A 9 8.69 16.60 -1.87
C ILE A 9 9.49 15.50 -2.55
N LEU A 10 10.20 14.71 -1.76
CA LEU A 10 10.84 13.48 -2.23
C LEU A 10 9.85 12.31 -2.07
N ILE A 11 9.56 11.61 -3.15
CA ILE A 11 8.83 10.33 -3.13
C ILE A 11 9.83 9.22 -3.40
N THR A 12 10.19 8.43 -2.40
CA THR A 12 11.05 7.27 -2.60
C THR A 12 10.23 6.11 -3.18
N GLY A 13 10.86 5.27 -3.99
CA GLY A 13 10.12 4.19 -4.65
C GLY A 13 9.06 4.69 -5.64
N ALA A 14 9.31 5.83 -6.31
CA ALA A 14 8.39 6.46 -7.26
C ALA A 14 8.06 5.60 -8.49
N GLY A 15 8.87 4.58 -8.80
CA GLY A 15 8.58 3.60 -9.86
C GLY A 15 7.64 2.47 -9.46
N GLY A 16 7.33 2.32 -8.15
CA GLY A 16 6.42 1.31 -7.63
C GLY A 16 4.95 1.72 -7.71
N PHE A 17 4.04 0.79 -7.41
CA PHE A 17 2.59 0.99 -7.49
C PHE A 17 2.11 2.28 -6.81
N ILE A 18 2.35 2.43 -5.52
CA ILE A 18 1.87 3.60 -4.76
C ILE A 18 2.67 4.86 -5.15
N GLY A 19 4.00 4.74 -5.26
CA GLY A 19 4.88 5.87 -5.57
C GLY A 19 4.57 6.53 -6.92
N GLN A 20 4.29 5.73 -7.95
CA GLN A 20 3.92 6.22 -9.29
C GLN A 20 2.59 6.97 -9.25
N ASN A 21 1.56 6.44 -8.58
CA ASN A 21 0.27 7.11 -8.40
C ASN A 21 0.42 8.45 -7.67
N LEU A 22 1.22 8.48 -6.61
CA LEU A 22 1.50 9.71 -5.85
C LEU A 22 2.26 10.73 -6.70
N ALA A 23 3.29 10.31 -7.42
CA ALA A 23 4.07 11.21 -8.26
C ALA A 23 3.21 11.87 -9.34
N GLU A 24 2.37 11.10 -10.04
CA GLU A 24 1.44 11.63 -11.06
C GLU A 24 0.45 12.64 -10.50
N ASN A 25 -0.12 12.38 -9.33
CA ASN A 25 -1.17 13.24 -8.78
C ASN A 25 -0.59 14.47 -8.08
N LEU A 26 0.46 14.30 -7.27
CA LEU A 26 1.03 15.38 -6.48
C LEU A 26 1.86 16.36 -7.32
N SER A 27 2.42 15.96 -8.47
CA SER A 27 3.17 16.86 -9.38
C SER A 27 2.35 18.05 -9.89
N LYS A 28 1.03 17.93 -9.89
CA LYS A 28 0.12 19.02 -10.25
C LYS A 28 0.21 20.22 -9.28
N ARG A 29 0.56 19.98 -8.01
CA ARG A 29 0.54 20.97 -6.93
C ARG A 29 1.88 21.20 -6.26
N TYR A 30 2.77 20.22 -6.29
CA TYR A 30 4.06 20.22 -5.59
C TYR A 30 5.22 20.04 -6.58
N LYS A 31 6.42 20.41 -6.16
CA LYS A 31 7.63 20.04 -6.89
C LYS A 31 8.06 18.65 -6.41
N ILE A 32 7.79 17.64 -7.22
CA ILE A 32 8.08 16.26 -6.90
C ILE A 32 9.47 15.86 -7.37
N TYR A 33 10.23 15.27 -6.46
CA TYR A 33 11.47 14.57 -6.71
C TYR A 33 11.16 13.07 -6.56
N GLY A 34 10.94 12.39 -7.67
CA GLY A 34 10.76 10.93 -7.68
C GLY A 34 12.13 10.27 -7.73
N SER A 35 12.46 9.41 -6.77
CA SER A 35 13.68 8.64 -6.86
C SER A 35 13.39 7.23 -7.39
N ALA A 36 13.97 6.93 -8.56
CA ALA A 36 14.24 5.56 -8.95
C ALA A 36 15.60 5.13 -8.37
N HIS A 37 15.88 3.83 -8.29
CA HIS A 37 17.16 3.30 -7.79
C HIS A 37 18.40 3.95 -8.43
N LYS A 38 18.31 4.26 -9.73
CA LYS A 38 19.37 4.93 -10.48
C LYS A 38 19.63 6.38 -10.09
N ASP A 39 18.66 7.03 -9.45
CA ASP A 39 18.71 8.46 -9.12
C ASP A 39 19.14 8.72 -7.66
N LEU A 40 18.84 7.78 -6.77
CA LEU A 40 19.16 7.84 -5.36
C LEU A 40 19.24 6.42 -4.75
N GLU A 41 20.44 6.02 -4.31
CA GLU A 41 20.64 4.79 -3.54
C GLU A 41 20.26 5.05 -2.06
N LEU A 42 19.13 4.48 -1.64
CA LEU A 42 18.61 4.69 -0.28
C LEU A 42 19.40 3.94 0.80
N LEU A 43 20.18 2.93 0.43
CA LEU A 43 21.05 2.20 1.36
C LEU A 43 22.33 2.98 1.69
N ASP A 44 22.66 4.00 0.88
CA ASP A 44 23.80 4.89 1.09
C ASP A 44 23.37 6.14 1.87
N GLU A 45 23.88 6.29 3.09
CA GLU A 45 23.55 7.39 4.00
C GLU A 45 23.96 8.76 3.46
N GLU A 46 25.17 8.86 2.89
CA GLU A 46 25.70 10.13 2.38
C GLU A 46 24.99 10.53 1.09
N ALA A 47 24.64 9.57 0.22
CA ALA A 47 23.82 9.85 -0.96
C ALA A 47 22.45 10.41 -0.57
N VAL A 48 21.79 9.84 0.45
CA VAL A 48 20.48 10.32 0.96
C VAL A 48 20.62 11.74 1.54
N ARG A 49 21.62 11.99 2.37
CA ARG A 49 21.89 13.30 2.95
C ARG A 49 22.14 14.35 1.88
N GLY A 50 23.08 14.07 0.97
CA GLY A 50 23.43 14.97 -0.13
C GLY A 50 22.23 15.29 -1.03
N TYR A 51 21.41 14.30 -1.32
CA TYR A 51 20.20 14.47 -2.15
C TYR A 51 19.18 15.40 -1.48
N ILE A 52 18.88 15.17 -0.18
CA ILE A 52 17.95 15.99 0.61
C ILE A 52 18.43 17.45 0.65
N GLN A 53 19.70 17.69 0.95
CA GLN A 53 20.26 19.05 1.06
C GLN A 53 20.31 19.75 -0.30
N LYS A 54 20.89 19.11 -1.33
CA LYS A 54 21.03 19.66 -2.69
C LYS A 54 19.68 20.10 -3.26
N ASN A 55 18.65 19.28 -3.09
CA ASN A 55 17.31 19.52 -3.63
C ASN A 55 16.40 20.30 -2.67
N LYS A 56 16.90 20.72 -1.51
CA LYS A 56 16.15 21.45 -0.47
C LYS A 56 14.83 20.76 -0.16
N ILE A 57 14.86 19.43 -0.01
CA ILE A 57 13.68 18.62 0.28
C ILE A 57 13.10 19.04 1.64
N LYS A 58 11.79 19.23 1.71
CA LYS A 58 11.08 19.58 2.94
C LYS A 58 10.20 18.45 3.46
N ILE A 59 9.69 17.62 2.57
CA ILE A 59 8.85 16.48 2.94
C ILE A 59 9.38 15.24 2.22
N VAL A 60 9.46 14.14 2.93
CA VAL A 60 9.72 12.82 2.34
C VAL A 60 8.47 11.96 2.47
N VAL A 61 7.98 11.43 1.35
CA VAL A 61 6.98 10.35 1.33
C VAL A 61 7.71 9.06 1.03
N HIS A 62 7.91 8.25 2.06
CA HIS A 62 8.73 7.04 1.98
C HIS A 62 7.90 5.83 1.56
N CYS A 63 7.86 5.58 0.24
CA CYS A 63 7.15 4.45 -0.38
C CYS A 63 8.08 3.27 -0.71
N ALA A 64 9.41 3.50 -0.76
CA ALA A 64 10.37 2.44 -1.06
C ALA A 64 10.26 1.32 -0.03
N ASN A 65 10.22 0.09 -0.51
CA ASN A 65 9.99 -1.08 0.32
C ASN A 65 10.51 -2.35 -0.34
N VAL A 66 11.02 -3.25 0.47
CA VAL A 66 11.45 -4.58 0.08
C VAL A 66 10.58 -5.61 0.79
N GLY A 67 10.09 -6.59 0.08
CA GLY A 67 9.21 -7.60 0.66
C GLY A 67 7.74 -7.18 0.77
N GLY A 68 6.96 -7.97 1.50
CA GLY A 68 5.53 -7.74 1.76
C GLY A 68 4.58 -8.16 0.64
N GLY A 69 5.08 -8.48 -0.53
CA GLY A 69 4.34 -9.08 -1.64
C GLY A 69 4.44 -10.60 -1.66
N ARG A 70 3.50 -11.26 -2.33
CA ARG A 70 3.56 -12.72 -2.54
C ARG A 70 4.75 -13.13 -3.42
N ASP A 71 5.12 -12.27 -4.35
CA ASP A 71 6.26 -12.40 -5.26
C ASP A 71 7.63 -12.22 -4.59
N THR A 72 7.64 -11.82 -3.34
CA THR A 72 8.86 -11.55 -2.56
C THR A 72 9.02 -12.47 -1.34
N VAL A 73 8.22 -13.54 -1.25
CA VAL A 73 8.33 -14.54 -0.18
C VAL A 73 9.70 -15.21 -0.26
N GLY A 74 10.41 -15.25 0.87
CA GLY A 74 11.76 -15.84 0.96
C GLY A 74 12.89 -14.97 0.42
N ARG A 75 12.63 -13.70 0.05
CA ARG A 75 13.69 -12.76 -0.33
C ARG A 75 14.62 -12.51 0.87
N PRO A 76 15.94 -12.60 0.71
CA PRO A 76 16.90 -12.27 1.75
C PRO A 76 16.95 -10.76 2.00
N SER A 77 17.57 -10.36 3.11
CA SER A 77 17.88 -8.97 3.46
C SER A 77 16.69 -8.03 3.66
N VAL A 78 15.46 -8.55 3.75
CA VAL A 78 14.25 -7.74 3.90
C VAL A 78 14.34 -6.81 5.12
N ILE A 79 14.76 -7.32 6.27
CA ILE A 79 14.92 -6.52 7.50
C ILE A 79 15.98 -5.44 7.28
N TYR A 80 17.19 -5.84 6.88
CA TYR A 80 18.31 -4.92 6.72
C TYR A 80 17.98 -3.77 5.76
N GLU A 81 17.50 -4.10 4.55
CA GLU A 81 17.25 -3.09 3.53
C GLU A 81 16.14 -2.11 3.97
N ASN A 82 15.02 -2.59 4.51
CA ASN A 82 13.94 -1.71 4.96
C ASN A 82 14.37 -0.80 6.13
N LEU A 83 15.08 -1.35 7.12
CA LEU A 83 15.58 -0.56 8.23
C LEU A 83 16.62 0.45 7.77
N ARG A 84 17.56 0.04 6.92
CA ARG A 84 18.62 0.93 6.40
C ARG A 84 18.03 2.10 5.62
N MET A 85 17.11 1.85 4.69
CA MET A 85 16.42 2.91 3.94
C MET A 85 15.66 3.88 4.87
N PHE A 86 14.91 3.35 5.82
CA PHE A 86 14.15 4.17 6.77
C PHE A 86 15.08 5.05 7.62
N PHE A 87 16.11 4.47 8.24
CA PHE A 87 17.01 5.21 9.13
C PHE A 87 17.92 6.17 8.38
N ASN A 88 18.32 5.89 7.15
CA ASN A 88 19.07 6.85 6.33
C ASN A 88 18.25 8.12 6.03
N ILE A 89 16.91 8.00 5.92
CA ILE A 89 16.05 9.17 5.81
C ILE A 89 15.84 9.81 7.19
N ALA A 90 15.58 9.03 8.23
CA ALA A 90 15.30 9.53 9.57
C ALA A 90 16.47 10.32 10.19
N ARG A 91 17.73 9.97 9.88
CA ARG A 91 18.91 10.75 10.28
C ARG A 91 18.93 12.17 9.72
N ASN A 92 18.11 12.47 8.73
CA ASN A 92 18.03 13.77 8.08
C ASN A 92 16.79 14.59 8.49
N LEU A 93 16.09 14.20 9.57
CA LEU A 93 14.87 14.90 10.04
C LEU A 93 15.09 16.37 10.38
N ASP A 94 16.32 16.80 10.70
CA ASP A 94 16.63 18.22 10.97
C ASP A 94 16.47 19.10 9.73
N TYR A 95 16.69 18.55 8.54
CA TYR A 95 16.48 19.26 7.27
C TYR A 95 15.03 19.20 6.78
N LEU A 96 14.21 18.30 7.34
CA LEU A 96 12.84 18.04 6.94
C LEU A 96 11.82 18.74 7.84
N GLU A 97 10.72 19.17 7.25
CA GLU A 97 9.51 19.50 7.99
C GLU A 97 8.79 18.24 8.46
N ARG A 98 8.82 17.17 7.62
CA ARG A 98 8.07 15.94 7.85
C ARG A 98 8.56 14.76 7.00
N MET A 99 8.44 13.57 7.56
CA MET A 99 8.51 12.29 6.86
C MET A 99 7.15 11.57 6.99
N ILE A 100 6.56 11.18 5.87
CA ILE A 100 5.38 10.30 5.84
C ILE A 100 5.90 8.91 5.48
N TYR A 101 5.77 7.97 6.40
CA TYR A 101 6.25 6.60 6.27
C TYR A 101 5.10 5.63 6.05
N PHE A 102 5.24 4.70 5.11
CA PHE A 102 4.26 3.66 4.89
C PHE A 102 4.60 2.42 5.70
N GLY A 103 3.95 2.34 6.86
CA GLY A 103 3.86 1.14 7.66
C GLY A 103 2.91 0.11 7.02
N SER A 104 2.54 -0.90 7.77
CA SER A 104 1.71 -2.00 7.31
C SER A 104 0.88 -2.60 8.43
N GLY A 105 -0.30 -3.10 8.12
CA GLY A 105 -1.04 -3.98 9.04
C GLY A 105 -0.26 -5.25 9.42
N ALA A 106 0.83 -5.60 8.68
CA ALA A 106 1.72 -6.69 9.05
C ALA A 106 2.44 -6.48 10.40
N GLU A 107 2.51 -5.22 10.88
CA GLU A 107 3.08 -4.85 12.19
C GLU A 107 2.30 -5.45 13.38
N TYR A 108 1.07 -5.91 13.16
CA TYR A 108 0.22 -6.53 14.19
C TYR A 108 0.34 -8.06 14.26
N ASP A 109 1.32 -8.66 13.59
CA ASP A 109 1.51 -10.10 13.43
C ASP A 109 0.38 -10.83 12.68
N LYS A 110 0.60 -11.03 11.37
CA LYS A 110 -0.34 -11.74 10.47
C LYS A 110 -0.44 -13.25 10.72
N SER A 111 0.27 -13.82 11.69
CA SER A 111 0.13 -15.23 12.06
C SER A 111 -1.23 -15.53 12.69
N ARG A 112 -2.03 -14.50 12.97
CA ARG A 112 -3.40 -14.56 13.52
C ARG A 112 -4.36 -13.65 12.73
N PRO A 113 -5.69 -13.87 12.85
CA PRO A 113 -6.66 -12.95 12.26
C PRO A 113 -6.53 -11.54 12.83
N LEU A 114 -6.52 -10.54 11.94
CA LEU A 114 -6.56 -9.13 12.30
C LEU A 114 -7.99 -8.61 12.00
N ILE A 115 -8.85 -8.60 13.00
CA ILE A 115 -10.26 -8.26 12.87
C ILE A 115 -10.52 -6.88 13.46
N GLY A 116 -10.72 -5.88 12.60
CA GLY A 116 -10.96 -4.50 13.03
C GLY A 116 -9.89 -3.98 13.98
N ILE A 117 -8.61 -4.33 13.73
CA ILE A 117 -7.47 -4.06 14.62
C ILE A 117 -7.29 -2.55 14.81
N LYS A 118 -7.04 -2.11 16.03
CA LYS A 118 -6.85 -0.69 16.40
C LYS A 118 -5.37 -0.34 16.53
N GLU A 119 -5.04 0.94 16.46
CA GLU A 119 -3.67 1.43 16.73
C GLU A 119 -3.20 1.07 18.13
N SER A 120 -4.09 1.04 19.13
CA SER A 120 -3.82 0.62 20.50
C SER A 120 -3.51 -0.88 20.66
N ASP A 121 -3.73 -1.69 19.64
CA ASP A 121 -3.38 -3.10 19.64
C ASP A 121 -1.94 -3.36 19.21
N PHE A 122 -1.22 -2.30 18.80
CA PHE A 122 0.19 -2.36 18.47
C PHE A 122 1.01 -2.76 19.72
N ASP A 123 2.11 -3.45 19.48
CA ASP A 123 3.01 -3.93 20.53
C ASP A 123 2.47 -5.08 21.41
N ARG A 124 1.24 -5.54 21.20
CA ARG A 124 0.73 -6.73 21.89
C ARG A 124 1.42 -8.01 21.43
N GLN A 125 1.90 -8.03 20.20
CA GLN A 125 2.68 -9.13 19.64
C GLN A 125 3.69 -8.59 18.63
N ILE A 126 4.89 -9.18 18.65
CA ILE A 126 5.94 -8.85 17.67
C ILE A 126 5.79 -9.76 16.46
N PRO A 127 5.75 -9.20 15.22
CA PRO A 127 5.65 -9.99 13.99
C PRO A 127 6.79 -11.00 13.85
N LYS A 128 6.44 -12.20 13.40
CA LYS A 128 7.41 -13.28 13.18
C LYS A 128 8.06 -13.25 11.80
N ASP A 129 7.37 -12.67 10.82
CA ASP A 129 7.92 -12.54 9.46
C ASP A 129 8.80 -11.29 9.35
N ASP A 130 9.88 -11.38 8.54
CA ASP A 130 10.89 -10.33 8.36
C ASP A 130 10.30 -8.99 7.92
N TYR A 131 9.30 -9.02 7.06
CA TYR A 131 8.65 -7.81 6.59
C TYR A 131 7.85 -7.11 7.69
N GLY A 132 7.01 -7.86 8.39
CA GLY A 132 6.24 -7.35 9.53
C GLY A 132 7.16 -6.83 10.61
N PHE A 133 8.25 -7.55 10.93
CA PHE A 133 9.22 -7.15 11.92
C PHE A 133 9.94 -5.85 11.55
N ALA A 134 10.42 -5.71 10.30
CA ALA A 134 11.05 -4.46 9.85
C ALA A 134 10.09 -3.27 9.95
N LYS A 135 8.83 -3.45 9.55
CA LYS A 135 7.79 -2.41 9.66
C LYS A 135 7.49 -2.06 11.12
N TYR A 136 7.43 -3.06 11.99
CA TYR A 136 7.25 -2.89 13.43
C TYR A 136 8.37 -2.02 14.06
N VAL A 137 9.64 -2.32 13.77
CA VAL A 137 10.78 -1.54 14.29
C VAL A 137 10.72 -0.08 13.85
N CYS A 138 10.41 0.18 12.57
CA CYS A 138 10.24 1.55 12.08
C CYS A 138 9.10 2.28 12.79
N SER A 139 7.96 1.62 13.02
CA SER A 139 6.84 2.20 13.75
C SER A 139 7.16 2.46 15.21
N LYS A 140 7.92 1.58 15.88
CA LYS A 140 8.41 1.84 17.25
C LYS A 140 9.26 3.11 17.33
N PHE A 141 10.15 3.30 16.37
CA PHE A 141 10.93 4.55 16.31
C PHE A 141 10.03 5.78 16.08
N THR A 142 8.97 5.63 15.26
CA THR A 142 8.04 6.73 14.97
C THR A 142 7.29 7.22 16.19
N GLU A 143 6.98 6.36 17.17
CA GLU A 143 6.28 6.74 18.42
C GLU A 143 6.99 7.89 19.16
N HIS A 144 8.31 8.00 19.02
CA HIS A 144 9.14 8.99 19.68
C HIS A 144 9.53 10.19 18.79
N SER A 145 8.98 10.28 17.58
CA SER A 145 9.34 11.34 16.63
C SER A 145 8.18 12.31 16.38
N SER A 146 8.42 13.60 16.59
CA SER A 146 7.43 14.64 16.24
C SER A 146 7.35 14.97 14.74
N LYS A 147 8.27 14.44 13.93
CA LYS A 147 8.38 14.74 12.50
C LYS A 147 8.04 13.56 11.59
N ILE A 148 7.81 12.37 12.13
CA ILE A 148 7.43 11.20 11.33
C ILE A 148 5.96 10.87 11.57
N ILE A 149 5.24 10.61 10.49
CA ILE A 149 3.87 10.07 10.51
C ILE A 149 3.91 8.71 9.85
N ALA A 150 3.58 7.65 10.58
CA ALA A 150 3.46 6.30 10.05
C ALA A 150 2.00 5.99 9.69
N LEU A 151 1.79 5.58 8.44
CA LEU A 151 0.50 5.15 7.92
C LEU A 151 0.53 3.63 7.72
N ARG A 152 -0.13 2.88 8.60
CA ARG A 152 -0.22 1.41 8.53
C ARG A 152 -1.22 1.02 7.47
N LEU A 153 -0.72 0.71 6.28
CA LEU A 153 -1.54 0.33 5.13
C LEU A 153 -2.03 -1.10 5.28
N PHE A 154 -3.30 -1.32 4.94
CA PHE A 154 -3.87 -2.66 4.84
C PHE A 154 -3.90 -3.12 3.37
N ALA A 155 -5.01 -3.13 2.69
CA ALA A 155 -5.09 -3.61 1.32
C ALA A 155 -5.38 -2.47 0.33
N VAL A 156 -4.34 -1.75 -0.10
CA VAL A 156 -4.48 -0.73 -1.16
C VAL A 156 -4.53 -1.41 -2.52
N PHE A 157 -5.42 -0.94 -3.41
CA PHE A 157 -5.55 -1.41 -4.80
C PHE A 157 -5.75 -0.26 -5.78
N GLY A 158 -5.37 -0.45 -7.04
CA GLY A 158 -5.51 0.56 -8.09
C GLY A 158 -4.61 0.34 -9.29
N LYS A 159 -4.53 1.34 -10.18
CA LYS A 159 -3.67 1.29 -11.38
C LYS A 159 -2.19 1.12 -11.00
N TYR A 160 -1.41 0.46 -11.86
CA TYR A 160 0.00 0.10 -11.66
C TYR A 160 0.25 -0.98 -10.59
N GLU A 161 -0.80 -1.53 -9.96
CA GLU A 161 -0.64 -2.67 -9.06
C GLU A 161 -0.19 -3.92 -9.84
N ASN A 162 0.61 -4.78 -9.21
CA ASN A 162 1.06 -6.03 -9.81
C ASN A 162 -0.11 -7.01 -9.99
N CYS A 163 -0.77 -6.99 -11.16
CA CYS A 163 -1.94 -7.82 -11.47
C CYS A 163 -1.66 -9.33 -11.46
N TYR A 164 -0.42 -9.76 -11.48
CA TYR A 164 -0.08 -11.19 -11.41
C TYR A 164 -0.24 -11.75 -9.98
N PHE A 165 -0.15 -10.89 -8.95
CA PHE A 165 -0.11 -11.32 -7.54
C PHE A 165 -1.18 -10.68 -6.65
N LYS A 166 -1.91 -9.68 -7.13
CA LYS A 166 -2.93 -8.96 -6.35
C LYS A 166 -4.34 -9.32 -6.82
N PHE A 167 -5.18 -9.70 -5.88
CA PHE A 167 -6.46 -10.36 -6.19
C PHE A 167 -7.41 -9.52 -7.06
N ILE A 168 -7.69 -8.25 -6.70
CA ILE A 168 -8.64 -7.41 -7.47
C ILE A 168 -8.14 -7.23 -8.90
N SER A 169 -6.89 -6.81 -9.07
CA SER A 169 -6.26 -6.57 -10.37
C SER A 169 -6.19 -7.85 -11.21
N ASN A 170 -5.80 -8.98 -10.60
CA ASN A 170 -5.77 -10.29 -11.27
C ASN A 170 -7.16 -10.71 -11.76
N SER A 171 -8.17 -10.59 -10.88
CA SER A 171 -9.54 -10.98 -11.19
C SER A 171 -10.16 -10.12 -12.29
N ILE A 172 -9.86 -8.82 -12.34
CA ILE A 172 -10.28 -7.92 -13.42
C ILE A 172 -9.67 -8.38 -14.74
N VAL A 173 -8.35 -8.58 -14.79
CA VAL A 173 -7.66 -9.00 -16.02
C VAL A 173 -8.17 -10.37 -16.48
N LYS A 174 -8.40 -11.31 -15.58
CA LYS A 174 -9.01 -12.59 -15.91
C LYS A 174 -10.40 -12.45 -16.50
N ASN A 175 -11.23 -11.58 -15.93
CA ASN A 175 -12.56 -11.33 -16.46
C ASN A 175 -12.50 -10.75 -17.89
N ILE A 176 -11.62 -9.76 -18.14
CA ILE A 176 -11.40 -9.21 -19.48
C ILE A 176 -10.99 -10.30 -20.49
N LEU A 177 -10.14 -11.24 -20.06
CA LEU A 177 -9.65 -12.35 -20.89
C LEU A 177 -10.60 -13.56 -20.94
N ASN A 178 -11.78 -13.46 -20.35
CA ASN A 178 -12.76 -14.56 -20.23
C ASN A 178 -12.19 -15.82 -19.54
N LEU A 179 -11.31 -15.62 -18.55
CA LEU A 179 -10.71 -16.68 -17.75
C LEU A 179 -11.44 -16.83 -16.41
N PRO A 180 -11.40 -18.02 -15.77
CA PRO A 180 -11.97 -18.22 -14.43
C PRO A 180 -11.28 -17.35 -13.36
N ILE A 181 -12.05 -16.79 -12.44
CA ILE A 181 -11.54 -16.15 -11.22
C ILE A 181 -11.35 -17.23 -10.16
N VAL A 182 -10.10 -17.48 -9.73
CA VAL A 182 -9.79 -18.53 -8.77
C VAL A 182 -9.49 -17.93 -7.41
N ILE A 183 -10.15 -18.43 -6.37
CA ILE A 183 -9.97 -18.04 -4.96
C ILE A 183 -9.43 -19.27 -4.22
N ALA A 184 -8.23 -19.14 -3.62
CA ALA A 184 -7.64 -20.23 -2.86
C ALA A 184 -8.53 -20.62 -1.65
N GLN A 185 -8.93 -19.63 -0.87
CA GLN A 185 -9.90 -19.72 0.23
C GLN A 185 -10.52 -18.33 0.42
N ASN A 186 -11.82 -18.26 0.69
CA ASN A 186 -12.49 -16.99 0.91
C ASN A 186 -11.96 -16.29 2.18
N VAL A 187 -11.87 -14.97 2.16
CA VAL A 187 -11.31 -14.19 3.26
C VAL A 187 -11.82 -12.76 3.20
N TYR A 188 -12.00 -12.14 4.37
CA TYR A 188 -12.33 -10.73 4.49
C TYR A 188 -11.08 -9.86 4.50
N PHE A 189 -11.10 -8.82 3.66
CA PHE A 189 -10.11 -7.73 3.63
C PHE A 189 -10.80 -6.38 3.76
N ASP A 190 -10.00 -5.37 4.08
CA ASP A 190 -10.38 -3.97 4.05
C ASP A 190 -9.63 -3.29 2.89
N PHE A 191 -10.28 -3.21 1.72
CA PHE A 191 -9.67 -2.69 0.50
C PHE A 191 -9.82 -1.18 0.38
N LEU A 192 -8.71 -0.47 0.25
CA LEU A 192 -8.64 0.98 0.03
C LEU A 192 -8.25 1.29 -1.41
N TYR A 193 -9.08 2.10 -2.09
CA TYR A 193 -8.77 2.56 -3.44
C TYR A 193 -7.64 3.59 -3.44
N ILE A 194 -6.73 3.49 -4.40
CA ILE A 194 -5.52 4.32 -4.48
C ILE A 194 -5.83 5.82 -4.52
N ASP A 195 -6.90 6.25 -5.21
CA ASP A 195 -7.24 7.66 -5.31
C ASP A 195 -7.76 8.25 -3.99
N ASP A 196 -8.39 7.41 -3.15
CA ASP A 196 -8.75 7.82 -1.79
C ASP A 196 -7.52 7.88 -0.88
N PHE A 197 -6.55 6.97 -1.08
CA PHE A 197 -5.28 7.02 -0.36
C PHE A 197 -4.48 8.28 -0.70
N ILE A 198 -4.49 8.74 -1.95
CA ILE A 198 -3.84 9.99 -2.36
C ILE A 198 -4.42 11.19 -1.57
N LYS A 199 -5.73 11.26 -1.38
CA LYS A 199 -6.39 12.32 -0.58
C LYS A 199 -5.90 12.31 0.88
N ILE A 200 -5.70 11.11 1.45
CA ILE A 200 -5.14 10.94 2.80
C ILE A 200 -3.71 11.48 2.86
N ILE A 201 -2.87 11.13 1.88
CA ILE A 201 -1.49 11.63 1.81
C ILE A 201 -1.46 13.15 1.66
N GLU A 202 -2.31 13.73 0.83
CA GLU A 202 -2.40 15.19 0.67
C GLU A 202 -2.75 15.87 2.00
N HIS A 203 -3.67 15.31 2.79
CA HIS A 203 -3.96 15.84 4.13
C HIS A 203 -2.68 15.88 4.98
N PHE A 204 -1.95 14.79 5.06
CA PHE A 204 -0.73 14.71 5.86
C PHE A 204 0.45 15.52 5.30
N ILE A 205 0.43 15.93 4.04
CA ILE A 205 1.40 16.89 3.46
C ILE A 205 1.13 18.32 3.95
N ILE A 206 -0.13 18.72 4.10
CA ILE A 206 -0.50 20.11 4.39
C ILE A 206 -0.83 20.37 5.86
N SER A 207 -1.41 19.39 6.54
CA SER A 207 -1.92 19.54 7.91
C SER A 207 -0.93 18.98 8.95
N LYS A 208 -0.91 19.59 10.14
CA LYS A 208 -0.21 19.02 11.28
C LYS A 208 -1.06 17.88 11.83
N ALA A 209 -0.53 16.68 11.85
CA ALA A 209 -1.21 15.51 12.39
C ALA A 209 -1.32 15.59 13.91
N ARG A 210 -2.41 15.06 14.46
CA ARG A 210 -2.64 14.99 15.92
C ARG A 210 -1.93 13.79 16.55
N ASN A 211 -1.72 12.74 15.76
CA ASN A 211 -1.01 11.54 16.18
C ASN A 211 0.11 11.20 15.19
N ASN A 212 1.04 10.36 15.60
CA ASN A 212 2.16 9.96 14.76
C ASN A 212 1.84 8.70 13.94
N ILE A 213 0.79 7.95 14.28
CA ILE A 213 0.49 6.65 13.68
C ILE A 213 -1.00 6.51 13.43
N TYR A 214 -1.36 6.02 12.24
CA TYR A 214 -2.75 5.76 11.84
C TYR A 214 -2.86 4.46 11.06
N ASN A 215 -3.90 3.68 11.35
CA ASN A 215 -4.35 2.63 10.46
C ASN A 215 -5.04 3.24 9.23
N VAL A 216 -4.67 2.78 8.05
CA VAL A 216 -5.16 3.31 6.78
C VAL A 216 -5.78 2.20 5.95
N ALA A 217 -7.09 2.22 5.89
CA ALA A 217 -7.97 1.30 5.18
C ALA A 217 -9.27 2.01 4.81
N ASN A 218 -10.22 1.33 4.17
CA ASN A 218 -11.55 1.90 3.88
C ASN A 218 -12.47 1.89 5.12
N GLY A 219 -12.24 0.96 6.05
CA GLY A 219 -13.09 0.72 7.23
C GLY A 219 -14.35 -0.10 6.93
N LYS A 220 -14.39 -0.78 5.77
CA LYS A 220 -15.46 -1.70 5.36
C LYS A 220 -14.86 -3.01 4.88
N ARG A 221 -15.09 -4.08 5.63
CA ARG A 221 -14.65 -5.41 5.23
C ARG A 221 -15.46 -5.93 4.05
N VAL A 222 -14.80 -6.60 3.14
CA VAL A 222 -15.41 -7.30 2.00
C VAL A 222 -14.67 -8.59 1.73
N ASP A 223 -15.38 -9.64 1.38
CA ASP A 223 -14.79 -10.94 1.03
C ASP A 223 -14.50 -11.04 -0.47
N LEU A 224 -13.64 -12.01 -0.83
CA LEU A 224 -13.16 -12.16 -2.20
C LEU A 224 -14.25 -12.61 -3.18
N ILE A 225 -15.25 -13.38 -2.70
CA ILE A 225 -16.38 -13.81 -3.53
C ILE A 225 -17.23 -12.58 -3.92
N THR A 226 -17.49 -11.69 -2.97
CA THR A 226 -18.19 -10.43 -3.24
C THR A 226 -17.44 -9.58 -4.28
N ILE A 227 -16.11 -9.50 -4.20
CA ILE A 227 -15.27 -8.81 -5.20
C ILE A 227 -15.43 -9.45 -6.59
N ALA A 228 -15.36 -10.78 -6.68
CA ALA A 228 -15.55 -11.50 -7.95
C ALA A 228 -16.93 -11.23 -8.55
N ASN A 229 -17.97 -11.19 -7.73
CA ASN A 229 -19.32 -10.85 -8.17
C ASN A 229 -19.45 -9.41 -8.68
N ILE A 230 -18.81 -8.44 -8.00
CA ILE A 230 -18.75 -7.04 -8.47
C ILE A 230 -18.06 -6.96 -9.83
N ILE A 231 -16.93 -7.65 -10.01
CA ILE A 231 -16.20 -7.68 -11.29
C ILE A 231 -17.08 -8.28 -12.40
N ASN A 232 -17.78 -9.39 -12.12
CA ASN A 232 -18.71 -10.00 -13.05
C ASN A 232 -19.94 -9.11 -13.39
N MET A 233 -20.37 -8.25 -12.46
CA MET A 233 -21.43 -7.27 -12.77
C MET A 233 -20.95 -6.15 -13.68
N ILE A 234 -19.70 -5.74 -13.55
CA ILE A 234 -19.09 -4.64 -14.32
C ILE A 234 -18.67 -5.12 -15.70
N GLY A 235 -18.01 -6.28 -15.76
CA GLY A 235 -17.41 -6.81 -16.99
C GLY A 235 -18.44 -7.34 -17.98
N LYS A 236 -18.06 -7.33 -19.26
CA LYS A 236 -18.83 -7.94 -20.36
C LYS A 236 -18.89 -9.47 -20.22
N ASN A 237 -17.79 -10.07 -19.76
CA ASN A 237 -17.68 -11.50 -19.54
C ASN A 237 -18.24 -11.90 -18.18
N LYS A 238 -18.70 -13.14 -18.07
CA LYS A 238 -19.18 -13.75 -16.81
C LYS A 238 -18.22 -14.86 -16.41
N SER A 239 -17.10 -14.47 -15.80
CA SER A 239 -16.06 -15.43 -15.37
C SER A 239 -16.60 -16.37 -14.33
N LYS A 240 -16.34 -17.68 -14.50
CA LYS A 240 -16.62 -18.67 -13.47
C LYS A 240 -15.78 -18.39 -12.23
N THR A 241 -16.40 -18.26 -11.06
CA THR A 241 -15.68 -18.12 -9.78
C THR A 241 -15.45 -19.51 -9.19
N ILE A 242 -14.19 -19.85 -8.91
CA ILE A 242 -13.77 -21.15 -8.36
C ILE A 242 -13.13 -20.91 -7.00
N VAL A 243 -13.75 -21.42 -5.92
CA VAL A 243 -13.19 -21.42 -4.56
C VAL A 243 -12.59 -22.80 -4.30
N LYS A 244 -11.26 -22.88 -4.09
CA LYS A 244 -10.55 -24.17 -3.96
C LYS A 244 -10.73 -24.81 -2.59
N ASN A 245 -10.81 -24.02 -1.52
CA ASN A 245 -10.92 -24.54 -0.15
C ASN A 245 -12.12 -23.91 0.56
N LEU A 246 -12.87 -24.73 1.28
CA LEU A 246 -14.05 -24.30 2.05
C LEU A 246 -13.66 -23.47 3.29
N GLY A 247 -14.63 -22.74 3.82
CA GLY A 247 -14.49 -21.93 5.02
C GLY A 247 -13.79 -20.58 4.75
N LEU A 248 -13.47 -19.87 5.84
CA LEU A 248 -12.82 -18.56 5.80
C LEU A 248 -11.36 -18.65 6.22
N ASN A 249 -10.49 -17.99 5.48
CA ASN A 249 -9.12 -17.74 5.88
C ASN A 249 -9.03 -16.60 6.90
N MET A 250 -7.83 -16.30 7.40
CA MET A 250 -7.60 -15.28 8.42
C MET A 250 -7.94 -13.90 7.89
N GLU A 251 -8.89 -13.22 8.54
CA GLU A 251 -9.33 -11.87 8.23
C GLU A 251 -8.18 -10.86 8.42
N TYR A 252 -8.17 -9.82 7.54
CA TYR A 252 -7.16 -8.76 7.56
C TYR A 252 -7.85 -7.41 7.38
N THR A 253 -8.36 -6.86 8.49
CA THR A 253 -9.15 -5.61 8.52
C THR A 253 -8.72 -4.68 9.66
N ALA A 254 -9.01 -3.39 9.52
CA ALA A 254 -8.62 -2.36 10.45
C ALA A 254 -9.80 -1.56 11.01
N ASN A 255 -9.66 -1.07 12.23
CA ASN A 255 -10.42 0.05 12.73
C ASN A 255 -9.73 1.35 12.28
N ILE A 256 -10.46 2.25 11.66
CA ILE A 256 -9.96 3.54 11.14
C ILE A 256 -10.58 4.75 11.87
N SER A 257 -11.10 4.57 13.07
CA SER A 257 -11.74 5.65 13.83
C SER A 257 -10.78 6.81 14.08
N LEU A 258 -9.49 6.52 14.34
CA LEU A 258 -8.46 7.53 14.55
C LEU A 258 -8.22 8.34 13.27
N LEU A 259 -8.11 7.68 12.11
CA LEU A 259 -7.99 8.34 10.81
C LEU A 259 -9.21 9.21 10.48
N LYS A 260 -10.42 8.72 10.76
CA LYS A 260 -11.66 9.51 10.56
C LYS A 260 -11.74 10.71 11.49
N SER A 261 -11.25 10.61 12.72
CA SER A 261 -11.17 11.75 13.62
C SER A 261 -10.15 12.79 13.13
N GLU A 262 -9.05 12.35 12.53
CA GLU A 262 -8.03 13.22 11.94
C GLU A 262 -8.55 13.93 10.69
N ILE A 263 -9.32 13.22 9.85
CA ILE A 263 -9.88 13.74 8.59
C ILE A 263 -11.43 13.58 8.63
N PRO A 264 -12.16 14.47 9.32
CA PRO A 264 -13.61 14.28 9.57
C PRO A 264 -14.46 14.17 8.31
N ASN A 265 -14.05 14.82 7.22
CA ASN A 265 -14.77 14.82 5.95
C ASN A 265 -14.24 13.79 4.94
N LEU A 266 -13.48 12.81 5.39
CA LEU A 266 -12.92 11.76 4.51
C LEU A 266 -14.07 10.91 3.95
N LYS A 267 -14.25 11.00 2.63
CA LYS A 267 -15.20 10.18 1.89
C LYS A 267 -14.46 9.20 1.02
N PHE A 268 -14.85 7.95 1.08
CA PHE A 268 -14.30 6.90 0.26
C PHE A 268 -15.15 6.65 -0.98
N THR A 269 -14.49 6.39 -2.10
CA THR A 269 -15.13 5.96 -3.34
C THR A 269 -15.87 4.64 -3.11
N PRO A 270 -17.15 4.51 -3.50
CA PRO A 270 -17.86 3.25 -3.40
C PRO A 270 -17.08 2.14 -4.13
N LEU A 271 -16.94 0.97 -3.49
CA LEU A 271 -16.10 -0.11 -3.99
C LEU A 271 -16.42 -0.51 -5.44
N LYS A 272 -17.71 -0.58 -5.79
CA LYS A 272 -18.15 -0.87 -7.17
C LYS A 272 -17.60 0.16 -8.16
N ASN A 273 -17.60 1.44 -7.80
CA ASN A 273 -17.10 2.50 -8.67
C ASN A 273 -15.57 2.42 -8.81
N ALA A 274 -14.85 2.21 -7.71
CA ALA A 274 -13.40 2.05 -7.72
C ALA A 274 -12.97 0.83 -8.58
N VAL A 275 -13.69 -0.29 -8.46
CA VAL A 275 -13.45 -1.47 -9.29
C VAL A 275 -13.78 -1.19 -10.76
N ALA A 276 -14.83 -0.43 -11.07
CA ALA A 276 -15.19 -0.05 -12.44
C ALA A 276 -14.13 0.86 -13.09
N GLU A 277 -13.61 1.84 -12.35
CA GLU A 277 -12.54 2.71 -12.82
C GLU A 277 -11.27 1.90 -13.12
N LEU A 278 -10.89 0.98 -12.22
CA LEU A 278 -9.74 0.10 -12.43
C LEU A 278 -9.96 -0.88 -13.59
N TYR A 279 -11.20 -1.39 -13.75
CA TYR A 279 -11.57 -2.25 -14.87
C TYR A 279 -11.36 -1.55 -16.20
N ASN A 280 -11.88 -0.32 -16.35
CA ASN A 280 -11.71 0.51 -17.54
C ASN A 280 -10.23 0.82 -17.83
N TRP A 281 -9.42 0.99 -16.78
CA TRP A 281 -7.99 1.19 -16.94
C TRP A 281 -7.31 -0.07 -17.50
N TYR A 282 -7.66 -1.26 -17.00
CA TYR A 282 -7.11 -2.52 -17.51
C TYR A 282 -7.59 -2.84 -18.93
N GLU A 283 -8.85 -2.55 -19.28
CA GLU A 283 -9.32 -2.71 -20.68
C GLU A 283 -8.45 -1.91 -21.66
N LYS A 284 -8.12 -0.67 -21.32
CA LYS A 284 -7.27 0.20 -22.15
C LYS A 284 -5.79 -0.21 -22.19
N ASN A 285 -5.34 -1.03 -21.27
CA ASN A 285 -3.94 -1.44 -21.14
C ASN A 285 -3.73 -2.96 -21.25
N ILE A 286 -4.73 -3.70 -21.71
CA ILE A 286 -4.70 -5.17 -21.74
C ILE A 286 -3.57 -5.74 -22.61
N ASP A 287 -3.17 -5.02 -23.65
CA ASP A 287 -2.10 -5.45 -24.58
C ASP A 287 -0.71 -5.35 -23.94
N LYS A 288 -0.56 -4.63 -22.81
CA LYS A 288 0.69 -4.54 -22.05
C LYS A 288 0.86 -5.66 -21.03
N ILE A 289 -0.14 -6.54 -20.91
CA ILE A 289 -0.18 -7.58 -19.87
C ILE A 289 0.17 -8.93 -20.50
N ASP A 290 1.07 -9.65 -19.85
CA ASP A 290 1.39 -11.03 -20.20
C ASP A 290 0.19 -11.94 -19.85
N LYS A 291 -0.55 -12.32 -20.89
CA LYS A 291 -1.80 -13.10 -20.77
C LYS A 291 -1.53 -14.53 -20.29
N GLU A 292 -0.40 -15.12 -20.68
CA GLU A 292 -0.02 -16.47 -20.25
C GLU A 292 0.31 -16.49 -18.75
N LYS A 293 1.04 -15.48 -18.28
CA LYS A 293 1.37 -15.34 -16.86
C LYS A 293 0.11 -15.17 -16.00
N ILE A 294 -0.90 -14.46 -16.48
CA ILE A 294 -2.20 -14.34 -15.80
C ILE A 294 -2.91 -15.71 -15.72
N ALA A 295 -2.88 -16.50 -16.81
CA ALA A 295 -3.54 -17.81 -16.86
C ALA A 295 -2.92 -18.85 -15.92
N ARG A 296 -1.63 -18.72 -15.61
CA ARG A 296 -0.90 -19.69 -14.73
C ARG A 296 -1.29 -19.61 -13.26
N ASP A 297 -1.97 -18.56 -12.80
CA ASP A 297 -2.37 -18.39 -11.39
C ASP A 297 -1.22 -18.53 -10.37
N GLU A 298 -0.04 -18.07 -10.72
CA GLU A 298 1.17 -18.26 -9.89
C GLU A 298 1.00 -17.75 -8.45
N TYR A 299 0.18 -16.73 -8.26
CA TYR A 299 -0.07 -16.17 -6.92
C TYR A 299 -0.68 -17.18 -5.94
N LEU A 300 -1.37 -18.21 -6.44
CA LEU A 300 -1.98 -19.25 -5.60
C LEU A 300 -0.96 -20.09 -4.85
N LYS A 301 0.26 -20.22 -5.38
CA LYS A 301 1.38 -20.96 -4.75
C LYS A 301 1.82 -20.33 -3.42
N PHE A 302 1.56 -19.05 -3.24
CA PHE A 302 2.00 -18.27 -2.07
C PHE A 302 0.87 -17.97 -1.08
N ILE A 303 -0.28 -18.63 -1.21
CA ILE A 303 -1.40 -18.46 -0.30
C ILE A 303 -1.42 -19.61 0.71
N SER A 304 -1.18 -19.27 1.98
CA SER A 304 -1.42 -20.20 3.08
C SER A 304 -2.93 -20.39 3.27
N VAL A 305 -3.38 -21.64 3.27
CA VAL A 305 -4.77 -22.01 3.48
C VAL A 305 -4.93 -22.45 4.92
N LYS A 306 -5.95 -21.92 5.62
CA LYS A 306 -6.29 -22.39 6.96
C LYS A 306 -6.89 -23.78 6.85
N LYS A 307 -6.18 -24.81 7.35
CA LYS A 307 -6.74 -26.15 7.54
C LYS A 307 -7.78 -26.12 8.66
N ARG A 308 -8.88 -26.84 8.47
CA ARG A 308 -9.91 -27.04 9.52
C ARG A 308 -9.34 -27.81 10.69
#